data_2510294d3f22a92e8d370dd914a4f935
#
_entry.id   2510294d3f22a92e8d370dd914a4f935
#
_cell.length_a   1.000
_cell.length_b   1.000
_cell.length_c   1.000
_cell.angle_alpha   90.00
_cell.angle_beta   90.00
_cell.angle_gamma   90.00
#
_symmetry.space_group_name_H-M   'P 1'
#
loop_
_entity.id
_entity.type
_entity.pdbx_description
1 polymer ?
#
loop_
_entity_poly.entity_id
_entity_poly.type
_entity_poly.pdbx_seq_one_letter_code
_entity_poly.pdbx_strand_id
1 'polypeptide(L)'
;MRPSFDAMFYDLVLDGPGKNALGTAMMDSILSRLEEAGGAPVRFSGAGDVLSAGLDLKEIASLDPPGIARFVDRVETLMARIYDYPGPTVACVNGHAIAGGAVITLCCVLRVATRDARARIGLNETPIGLVFPPKIFRIVTHRIPPRSLHEVVLRGALHAPEEALRLGLVDELADDPRATSEARMRELAALPREAYVATKRALRAGVTTFAPGEYESAMRAILPVWAGDDIKQRALARLKK
;
A
#
# COMPACT_ATOMS: atom_id res chain seq x y z
N MET A 1 20.97 10.86 1.00
CA MET A 1 20.80 12.33 0.90
C MET A 1 20.04 12.77 2.13
N ARG A 2 20.61 13.54 3.05
CA ARG A 2 19.91 14.02 4.25
C ARG A 2 18.80 14.98 3.81
N PRO A 3 17.59 14.92 4.38
CA PRO A 3 16.54 15.88 4.06
C PRO A 3 17.01 17.29 4.40
N SER A 4 16.76 18.25 3.51
CA SER A 4 16.97 19.66 3.82
C SER A 4 16.05 20.04 4.98
N PHE A 5 16.55 20.74 5.99
CA PHE A 5 15.83 21.18 7.20
C PHE A 5 14.62 22.11 6.90
N ASP A 6 14.38 22.45 5.63
CA ASP A 6 13.24 23.25 5.15
C ASP A 6 12.02 22.40 4.71
N ALA A 7 12.12 21.08 4.68
CA ALA A 7 11.01 20.23 4.26
C ALA A 7 10.07 19.96 5.43
N MET A 8 8.88 20.53 5.38
CA MET A 8 7.79 20.38 6.36
C MET A 8 7.27 18.93 6.48
N PHE A 9 7.73 18.02 5.62
CA PHE A 9 7.38 16.61 5.58
C PHE A 9 8.47 15.77 4.89
N TYR A 10 8.45 14.46 5.12
CA TYR A 10 9.35 13.49 4.50
C TYR A 10 8.74 12.97 3.19
N ASP A 11 9.38 13.21 2.05
CA ASP A 11 8.92 12.70 0.74
C ASP A 11 9.53 11.32 0.47
N LEU A 12 8.71 10.28 0.60
CA LEU A 12 9.08 8.90 0.37
C LEU A 12 8.70 8.52 -1.07
N VAL A 13 9.65 8.72 -1.99
CA VAL A 13 9.48 8.33 -3.39
C VAL A 13 9.83 6.86 -3.55
N LEU A 14 8.90 6.06 -4.08
CA LEU A 14 9.16 4.69 -4.54
C LEU A 14 9.85 4.81 -5.90
N ASP A 15 11.10 4.35 -5.97
CA ASP A 15 11.91 4.37 -7.19
C ASP A 15 12.65 3.04 -7.31
N GLY A 16 12.25 2.24 -8.28
CA GLY A 16 12.80 0.90 -8.46
C GLY A 16 12.33 0.20 -9.74
N PRO A 17 12.92 -0.94 -10.05
CA PRO A 17 12.59 -1.72 -11.24
C PRO A 17 11.14 -2.19 -11.22
N GLY A 18 10.64 -2.64 -12.37
CA GLY A 18 9.30 -3.21 -12.49
C GLY A 18 8.18 -2.21 -12.19
N LYS A 19 8.37 -0.93 -12.53
CA LYS A 19 7.40 0.14 -12.21
C LYS A 19 7.17 0.25 -10.69
N ASN A 20 8.26 0.43 -9.96
CA ASN A 20 8.28 0.55 -8.49
C ASN A 20 7.67 -0.69 -7.81
N ALA A 21 7.99 -1.88 -8.32
CA ALA A 21 7.50 -3.14 -7.74
C ALA A 21 8.05 -3.35 -6.32
N LEU A 22 7.23 -3.90 -5.46
CA LEU A 22 7.52 -4.16 -4.05
C LEU A 22 8.22 -5.52 -3.91
N GLY A 23 9.51 -5.54 -4.22
CA GLY A 23 10.42 -6.62 -3.84
C GLY A 23 10.99 -6.41 -2.43
N THR A 24 11.71 -7.39 -1.90
CA THR A 24 12.29 -7.36 -0.55
C THR A 24 13.13 -6.09 -0.33
N ALA A 25 14.02 -5.75 -1.27
CA ALA A 25 14.88 -4.56 -1.17
C ALA A 25 14.08 -3.24 -1.11
N MET A 26 13.02 -3.12 -1.93
CA MET A 26 12.14 -1.94 -1.90
C MET A 26 11.41 -1.84 -0.56
N MET A 27 10.88 -2.95 -0.07
CA MET A 27 10.18 -2.99 1.22
C MET A 27 11.11 -2.61 2.39
N ASP A 28 12.34 -3.11 2.39
CA ASP A 28 13.34 -2.75 3.41
C ASP A 28 13.71 -1.27 3.35
N SER A 29 13.87 -0.72 2.14
CA SER A 29 14.12 0.70 1.96
C SER A 29 12.99 1.57 2.50
N ILE A 30 11.73 1.20 2.24
CA ILE A 30 10.57 1.93 2.77
C ILE A 30 10.54 1.87 4.30
N LEU A 31 10.77 0.69 4.90
CA LEU A 31 10.79 0.51 6.36
C LEU A 31 11.88 1.37 7.02
N SER A 32 13.11 1.35 6.48
CA SER A 32 14.22 2.19 6.99
C SER A 32 13.88 3.68 6.92
N ARG A 33 13.32 4.14 5.80
CA ARG A 33 12.93 5.54 5.62
C ARG A 33 11.79 5.98 6.52
N LEU A 34 10.86 5.08 6.87
CA LEU A 34 9.83 5.36 7.87
C LEU A 34 10.41 5.49 9.28
N GLU A 35 11.43 4.69 9.61
CA GLU A 35 12.16 4.81 10.89
C GLU A 35 12.94 6.13 10.95
N GLU A 36 13.65 6.50 9.88
CA GLU A 36 14.34 7.79 9.76
C GLU A 36 13.40 8.98 9.89
N ALA A 37 12.17 8.88 9.33
CA ALA A 37 11.17 9.92 9.44
C ALA A 37 10.66 10.13 10.88
N GLY A 38 10.81 9.15 11.79
CA GLY A 38 10.64 9.31 13.23
C GLY A 38 9.26 9.84 13.67
N GLY A 39 8.22 9.58 12.90
CA GLY A 39 6.86 10.11 13.13
C GLY A 39 6.62 11.50 12.56
N ALA A 40 7.53 12.07 11.77
CA ALA A 40 7.26 13.27 10.96
C ALA A 40 6.20 12.98 9.89
N PRO A 41 5.51 13.99 9.33
CA PRO A 41 4.60 13.79 8.21
C PRO A 41 5.30 13.13 7.01
N VAL A 42 4.68 12.13 6.38
CA VAL A 42 5.25 11.36 5.25
C VAL A 42 4.32 11.36 4.06
N ARG A 43 4.83 11.80 2.89
CA ARG A 43 4.15 11.64 1.61
C ARG A 43 4.75 10.46 0.86
N PHE A 44 3.90 9.54 0.40
CA PHE A 44 4.27 8.45 -0.52
C PHE A 44 3.98 8.88 -1.95
N SER A 45 4.95 8.74 -2.85
CA SER A 45 4.80 8.97 -4.28
C SER A 45 5.64 7.96 -5.07
N GLY A 46 5.43 7.86 -6.37
CA GLY A 46 6.25 7.01 -7.22
C GLY A 46 7.10 7.81 -8.19
N ALA A 47 8.26 7.28 -8.55
CA ALA A 47 9.05 7.78 -9.67
C ALA A 47 8.32 7.50 -11.00
N GLY A 48 8.44 8.42 -11.97
CA GLY A 48 7.75 8.31 -13.25
C GLY A 48 6.24 8.53 -13.13
N ASP A 49 5.48 7.71 -13.86
CA ASP A 49 4.02 7.77 -14.05
C ASP A 49 3.27 6.67 -13.28
N VAL A 50 3.87 6.13 -12.23
CA VAL A 50 3.32 5.03 -11.45
C VAL A 50 3.68 5.19 -9.97
N LEU A 51 2.73 4.98 -9.08
CA LEU A 51 3.06 4.84 -7.66
C LEU A 51 3.76 3.49 -7.42
N SER A 52 3.08 2.40 -7.73
CA SER A 52 3.65 1.04 -7.70
C SER A 52 2.76 0.06 -8.48
N ALA A 53 3.39 -0.85 -9.20
CA ALA A 53 2.72 -1.97 -9.88
C ALA A 53 2.35 -3.14 -8.94
N GLY A 54 2.62 -3.01 -7.64
CA GLY A 54 2.37 -4.05 -6.65
C GLY A 54 3.60 -4.90 -6.35
N LEU A 55 3.38 -6.13 -5.90
CA LEU A 55 4.47 -7.04 -5.49
C LEU A 55 5.35 -7.44 -6.68
N ASP A 56 6.64 -7.64 -6.42
CA ASP A 56 7.58 -8.14 -7.44
C ASP A 56 7.31 -9.62 -7.74
N LEU A 57 6.57 -9.84 -8.84
CA LEU A 57 6.21 -11.18 -9.28
C LEU A 57 7.42 -12.01 -9.76
N LYS A 58 8.53 -11.36 -10.16
CA LYS A 58 9.76 -12.07 -10.53
C LYS A 58 10.42 -12.65 -9.29
N GLU A 59 10.50 -11.85 -8.23
CA GLU A 59 11.02 -12.32 -6.95
C GLU A 59 10.15 -13.46 -6.41
N ILE A 60 8.83 -13.29 -6.34
CA ILE A 60 7.89 -14.32 -5.87
C ILE A 60 8.08 -15.63 -6.63
N ALA A 61 8.20 -15.59 -7.97
CA ALA A 61 8.38 -16.78 -8.79
C ALA A 61 9.71 -17.52 -8.53
N SER A 62 10.72 -16.83 -8.02
CA SER A 62 12.05 -17.39 -7.74
C SER A 62 12.19 -17.98 -6.34
N LEU A 63 11.28 -17.68 -5.41
CA LEU A 63 11.39 -18.08 -4.02
C LEU A 63 10.97 -19.55 -3.80
N ASP A 64 11.64 -20.20 -2.87
CA ASP A 64 11.22 -21.46 -2.28
C ASP A 64 10.12 -21.24 -1.20
N PRO A 65 9.45 -22.29 -0.71
CA PRO A 65 8.38 -22.10 0.28
C PRO A 65 8.79 -21.35 1.55
N PRO A 66 9.98 -21.58 2.17
CA PRO A 66 10.45 -20.73 3.27
C PRO A 66 10.71 -19.28 2.84
N GLY A 67 11.20 -19.04 1.63
CA GLY A 67 11.38 -17.71 1.06
C GLY A 67 10.04 -16.97 0.90
N ILE A 68 9.02 -17.65 0.40
CA ILE A 68 7.65 -17.12 0.30
C ILE A 68 7.11 -16.73 1.68
N ALA A 69 7.30 -17.57 2.70
CA ALA A 69 6.84 -17.24 4.05
C ALA A 69 7.49 -15.94 4.58
N ARG A 70 8.81 -15.80 4.41
CA ARG A 70 9.53 -14.56 4.76
C ARG A 70 9.08 -13.35 3.95
N PHE A 71 8.83 -13.53 2.66
CA PHE A 71 8.36 -12.46 1.79
C PHE A 71 6.98 -11.96 2.22
N VAL A 72 6.03 -12.86 2.45
CA VAL A 72 4.67 -12.52 2.90
C VAL A 72 4.70 -11.83 4.27
N ASP A 73 5.52 -12.32 5.22
CA ASP A 73 5.71 -11.66 6.52
C ASP A 73 6.28 -10.24 6.36
N ARG A 74 7.22 -10.04 5.42
CA ARG A 74 7.77 -8.72 5.12
C ARG A 74 6.72 -7.77 4.55
N VAL A 75 5.86 -8.24 3.63
CA VAL A 75 4.74 -7.45 3.09
C VAL A 75 3.78 -7.05 4.21
N GLU A 76 3.40 -7.99 5.07
CA GLU A 76 2.52 -7.76 6.23
C GLU A 76 3.12 -6.73 7.20
N THR A 77 4.42 -6.86 7.48
CA THR A 77 5.15 -5.92 8.33
C THR A 77 5.16 -4.53 7.72
N LEU A 78 5.49 -4.40 6.44
CA LEU A 78 5.49 -3.10 5.75
C LEU A 78 4.12 -2.42 5.83
N MET A 79 3.05 -3.13 5.44
CA MET A 79 1.72 -2.54 5.40
C MET A 79 1.22 -2.14 6.78
N ALA A 80 1.48 -2.96 7.80
CA ALA A 80 1.16 -2.62 9.19
C ALA A 80 1.95 -1.38 9.66
N ARG A 81 3.26 -1.29 9.36
CA ARG A 81 4.10 -0.14 9.76
C ARG A 81 3.66 1.16 9.09
N ILE A 82 3.25 1.14 7.81
CA ILE A 82 2.67 2.32 7.14
C ILE A 82 1.31 2.67 7.77
N TYR A 83 0.46 1.67 7.97
CA TYR A 83 -0.88 1.87 8.51
C TYR A 83 -0.84 2.46 9.93
N ASP A 84 -0.02 1.90 10.81
CA ASP A 84 0.11 2.30 12.21
C ASP A 84 1.08 3.46 12.43
N TYR A 85 1.69 4.00 11.35
CA TYR A 85 2.63 5.11 11.45
C TYR A 85 1.99 6.29 12.20
N PRO A 86 2.66 6.85 13.23
CA PRO A 86 2.01 7.82 14.12
C PRO A 86 1.72 9.17 13.47
N GLY A 87 2.61 9.63 12.57
CA GLY A 87 2.46 10.91 11.89
C GLY A 87 1.43 10.92 10.77
N PRO A 88 1.11 12.08 10.19
CA PRO A 88 0.34 12.20 8.98
C PRO A 88 0.96 11.41 7.82
N THR A 89 0.14 10.72 7.03
CA THR A 89 0.55 10.02 5.82
C THR A 89 -0.36 10.38 4.67
N VAL A 90 0.20 10.82 3.54
CA VAL A 90 -0.55 11.12 2.32
C VAL A 90 0.00 10.30 1.17
N ALA A 91 -0.88 9.64 0.43
CA ALA A 91 -0.52 9.00 -0.84
C ALA A 91 -0.75 9.99 -1.99
N CYS A 92 0.32 10.29 -2.72
CA CYS A 92 0.28 10.93 -4.02
C CYS A 92 0.26 9.84 -5.09
N VAL A 93 -0.94 9.46 -5.53
CA VAL A 93 -1.13 8.45 -6.57
C VAL A 93 -0.95 9.13 -7.94
N ASN A 94 0.33 9.31 -8.32
CA ASN A 94 0.74 10.03 -9.53
C ASN A 94 0.55 9.22 -10.83
N GLY A 95 -0.03 8.02 -10.74
CA GLY A 95 -0.30 7.14 -11.86
C GLY A 95 -0.90 5.83 -11.40
N HIS A 96 -0.41 4.70 -11.94
CA HIS A 96 -0.92 3.39 -11.52
C HIS A 96 -0.62 3.09 -10.03
N ALA A 97 -1.61 2.54 -9.33
CA ALA A 97 -1.47 1.97 -7.99
C ALA A 97 -2.19 0.62 -7.94
N ILE A 98 -1.45 -0.47 -8.11
CA ILE A 98 -2.01 -1.81 -8.34
C ILE A 98 -1.61 -2.74 -7.20
N ALA A 99 -2.54 -3.59 -6.75
CA ALA A 99 -2.30 -4.59 -5.71
C ALA A 99 -1.58 -4.00 -4.49
N GLY A 100 -0.37 -4.44 -4.14
CA GLY A 100 0.42 -3.88 -3.05
C GLY A 100 0.59 -2.35 -3.11
N GLY A 101 0.64 -1.73 -4.31
CA GLY A 101 0.66 -0.27 -4.48
C GLY A 101 -0.66 0.38 -4.05
N ALA A 102 -1.80 -0.24 -4.34
CA ALA A 102 -3.09 0.19 -3.85
C ALA A 102 -3.22 -0.03 -2.33
N VAL A 103 -2.63 -1.09 -1.78
CA VAL A 103 -2.59 -1.31 -0.33
C VAL A 103 -1.78 -0.22 0.38
N ILE A 104 -0.60 0.19 -0.13
CA ILE A 104 0.14 1.35 0.40
C ILE A 104 -0.75 2.60 0.40
N THR A 105 -1.47 2.84 -0.71
CA THR A 105 -2.43 3.94 -0.82
C THR A 105 -3.48 3.88 0.28
N LEU A 106 -4.09 2.72 0.52
CA LEU A 106 -5.09 2.50 1.57
C LEU A 106 -4.52 2.64 3.00
N CYS A 107 -3.24 2.36 3.21
CA CYS A 107 -2.58 2.57 4.50
C CYS A 107 -2.45 4.07 4.85
N CYS A 108 -2.43 4.97 3.87
CA CYS A 108 -2.34 6.42 4.10
C CYS A 108 -3.65 7.00 4.64
N VAL A 109 -3.53 8.12 5.36
CA VAL A 109 -4.69 8.83 5.92
C VAL A 109 -5.48 9.51 4.82
N LEU A 110 -4.79 10.15 3.88
CA LEU A 110 -5.37 10.84 2.74
C LEU A 110 -4.72 10.35 1.44
N ARG A 111 -5.53 10.27 0.37
CA ARG A 111 -5.16 9.65 -0.90
C ARG A 111 -5.56 10.57 -2.05
N VAL A 112 -4.58 11.26 -2.64
CA VAL A 112 -4.78 12.16 -3.78
C VAL A 112 -4.30 11.45 -5.05
N ALA A 113 -5.17 11.29 -6.03
CA ALA A 113 -4.84 10.62 -7.30
C ALA A 113 -4.88 11.56 -8.50
N THR A 114 -4.11 11.22 -9.52
CA THR A 114 -4.17 11.88 -10.82
C THR A 114 -5.54 11.70 -11.48
N ARG A 115 -5.97 12.69 -12.28
CA ARG A 115 -7.14 12.58 -13.19
C ARG A 115 -6.82 11.84 -14.50
N ASP A 116 -5.56 11.47 -14.76
CA ASP A 116 -5.20 10.78 -15.99
C ASP A 116 -5.99 9.45 -16.12
N ALA A 117 -6.92 9.42 -17.05
CA ALA A 117 -7.80 8.26 -17.29
C ALA A 117 -7.04 6.97 -17.68
N ARG A 118 -5.74 7.07 -18.03
CA ARG A 118 -4.87 5.91 -18.29
C ARG A 118 -4.42 5.23 -16.99
N ALA A 119 -4.41 5.95 -15.87
CA ALA A 119 -4.05 5.38 -14.58
C ALA A 119 -5.01 4.23 -14.21
N ARG A 120 -4.48 3.25 -13.51
CA ARG A 120 -5.24 2.10 -13.00
C ARG A 120 -4.97 1.95 -11.52
N ILE A 121 -6.06 1.91 -10.74
CA ILE A 121 -6.02 1.84 -9.29
C ILE A 121 -6.91 0.68 -8.86
N GLY A 122 -6.39 -0.23 -8.04
CA GLY A 122 -7.20 -1.35 -7.56
C GLY A 122 -6.42 -2.53 -7.01
N LEU A 123 -7.18 -3.45 -6.45
CA LEU A 123 -6.73 -4.69 -5.83
C LEU A 123 -7.07 -5.85 -6.76
N ASN A 124 -6.08 -6.43 -7.43
CA ASN A 124 -6.29 -7.50 -8.39
C ASN A 124 -5.77 -8.86 -7.92
N GLU A 125 -5.63 -9.04 -6.61
CA GLU A 125 -5.13 -10.26 -5.98
C GLU A 125 -6.01 -11.46 -6.31
N THR A 126 -7.32 -11.35 -6.13
CA THR A 126 -8.29 -12.43 -6.39
C THR A 126 -8.23 -12.95 -7.84
N PRO A 127 -8.27 -12.10 -8.90
CA PRO A 127 -8.14 -12.56 -10.28
C PRO A 127 -6.80 -13.24 -10.63
N ILE A 128 -5.74 -12.95 -9.88
CA ILE A 128 -4.44 -13.60 -10.09
C ILE A 128 -4.23 -14.80 -9.16
N GLY A 129 -5.22 -15.12 -8.32
CA GLY A 129 -5.20 -16.26 -7.43
C GLY A 129 -4.44 -16.05 -6.13
N LEU A 130 -4.08 -14.82 -5.79
CA LEU A 130 -3.47 -14.49 -4.51
C LEU A 130 -4.54 -14.31 -3.44
N VAL A 131 -4.28 -14.86 -2.27
CA VAL A 131 -5.09 -14.67 -1.05
C VAL A 131 -4.50 -13.51 -0.27
N PHE A 132 -5.35 -12.61 0.20
CA PHE A 132 -4.90 -11.50 1.04
C PHE A 132 -4.31 -11.99 2.36
N PRO A 133 -3.09 -11.56 2.71
CA PRO A 133 -2.55 -11.81 4.04
C PRO A 133 -3.41 -11.13 5.14
N PRO A 134 -3.42 -11.68 6.36
CA PRO A 134 -4.43 -11.31 7.38
C PRO A 134 -4.47 -9.83 7.77
N LYS A 135 -3.31 -9.20 8.02
CA LYS A 135 -3.27 -7.75 8.36
C LYS A 135 -3.72 -6.90 7.18
N ILE A 136 -3.25 -7.26 5.98
CA ILE A 136 -3.62 -6.55 4.75
C ILE A 136 -5.13 -6.65 4.52
N PHE A 137 -5.72 -7.84 4.70
CA PHE A 137 -7.17 -8.00 4.54
C PHE A 137 -7.96 -7.11 5.52
N ARG A 138 -7.53 -7.04 6.80
CA ARG A 138 -8.14 -6.16 7.80
C ARG A 138 -7.97 -4.68 7.46
N ILE A 139 -6.79 -4.25 6.97
CA ILE A 139 -6.57 -2.87 6.51
C ILE A 139 -7.51 -2.55 5.34
N VAL A 140 -7.56 -3.41 4.33
CA VAL A 140 -8.41 -3.22 3.14
C VAL A 140 -9.88 -3.10 3.54
N THR A 141 -10.39 -4.01 4.36
CA THR A 141 -11.80 -4.00 4.79
C THR A 141 -12.14 -2.83 5.71
N HIS A 142 -11.16 -2.34 6.48
CA HIS A 142 -11.33 -1.14 7.31
C HIS A 142 -11.35 0.17 6.49
N ARG A 143 -10.61 0.21 5.36
CA ARG A 143 -10.41 1.44 4.58
C ARG A 143 -11.38 1.61 3.42
N ILE A 144 -11.90 0.53 2.88
CA ILE A 144 -12.86 0.55 1.77
C ILE A 144 -14.29 0.59 2.32
N PRO A 145 -15.15 1.48 1.82
CA PRO A 145 -16.55 1.50 2.24
C PRO A 145 -17.23 0.13 2.07
N PRO A 146 -18.03 -0.34 3.04
CA PRO A 146 -18.66 -1.67 2.99
C PRO A 146 -19.41 -1.96 1.68
N ARG A 147 -20.07 -0.96 1.11
CA ARG A 147 -20.79 -1.07 -0.17
C ARG A 147 -19.89 -1.39 -1.37
N SER A 148 -18.59 -1.09 -1.28
CA SER A 148 -17.62 -1.27 -2.37
C SER A 148 -16.76 -2.53 -2.22
N LEU A 149 -16.79 -3.20 -1.06
CA LEU A 149 -15.89 -4.31 -0.75
C LEU A 149 -15.98 -5.45 -1.76
N HIS A 150 -17.20 -5.89 -2.14
CA HIS A 150 -17.36 -6.99 -3.10
C HIS A 150 -16.81 -6.62 -4.48
N GLU A 151 -17.05 -5.39 -4.94
CA GLU A 151 -16.54 -4.89 -6.22
C GLU A 151 -15.01 -4.85 -6.22
N VAL A 152 -14.43 -4.24 -5.18
CA VAL A 152 -12.98 -3.99 -5.12
C VAL A 152 -12.21 -5.27 -4.81
N VAL A 153 -12.67 -6.10 -3.86
CA VAL A 153 -11.89 -7.23 -3.34
C VAL A 153 -12.18 -8.52 -4.09
N LEU A 154 -13.46 -8.85 -4.32
CA LEU A 154 -13.82 -10.14 -4.94
C LEU A 154 -13.73 -10.08 -6.46
N ARG A 155 -14.23 -9.02 -7.11
CA ARG A 155 -14.07 -8.85 -8.55
C ARG A 155 -12.66 -8.46 -8.93
N GLY A 156 -11.94 -7.72 -8.06
CA GLY A 156 -10.54 -7.39 -8.22
C GLY A 156 -10.22 -6.65 -9.52
N ALA A 157 -11.13 -5.77 -9.96
CA ALA A 157 -10.93 -4.98 -11.16
C ALA A 157 -9.96 -3.81 -10.91
N LEU A 158 -9.27 -3.39 -11.97
CA LEU A 158 -8.48 -2.17 -11.96
C LEU A 158 -9.31 -1.04 -12.54
N HIS A 159 -9.48 0.02 -11.78
CA HIS A 159 -10.39 1.12 -12.05
C HIS A 159 -9.66 2.36 -12.58
N ALA A 160 -10.34 3.16 -13.42
CA ALA A 160 -9.91 4.51 -13.73
C ALA A 160 -10.07 5.41 -12.48
N PRO A 161 -9.38 6.57 -12.41
CA PRO A 161 -9.38 7.41 -11.21
C PRO A 161 -10.78 7.82 -10.70
N GLU A 162 -11.71 8.17 -11.59
CA GLU A 162 -13.08 8.56 -11.22
C GLU A 162 -13.83 7.41 -10.52
N GLU A 163 -13.68 6.21 -11.05
CA GLU A 163 -14.30 5.03 -10.47
C GLU A 163 -13.59 4.64 -9.15
N ALA A 164 -12.26 4.78 -9.08
CA ALA A 164 -11.52 4.58 -7.85
C ALA A 164 -11.97 5.54 -6.73
N LEU A 165 -12.27 6.81 -7.07
CA LEU A 165 -12.85 7.78 -6.15
C LEU A 165 -14.25 7.34 -5.69
N ARG A 166 -15.13 6.96 -6.61
CA ARG A 166 -16.49 6.49 -6.30
C ARG A 166 -16.49 5.27 -5.36
N LEU A 167 -15.53 4.36 -5.57
CA LEU A 167 -15.37 3.15 -4.76
C LEU A 167 -14.66 3.37 -3.43
N GLY A 168 -14.07 4.55 -3.21
CA GLY A 168 -13.34 4.88 -1.99
C GLY A 168 -11.92 4.32 -1.93
N LEU A 169 -11.33 4.00 -3.09
CA LEU A 169 -9.91 3.65 -3.20
C LEU A 169 -9.01 4.87 -3.05
N VAL A 170 -9.49 6.06 -3.44
CA VAL A 170 -8.85 7.36 -3.26
C VAL A 170 -9.85 8.37 -2.72
N ASP A 171 -9.38 9.50 -2.20
CA ASP A 171 -10.22 10.51 -1.54
C ASP A 171 -10.40 11.76 -2.41
N GLU A 172 -9.44 12.08 -3.28
CA GLU A 172 -9.42 13.28 -4.10
C GLU A 172 -8.75 13.02 -5.45
N LEU A 173 -9.25 13.68 -6.51
CA LEU A 173 -8.62 13.69 -7.83
C LEU A 173 -8.05 15.08 -8.14
N ALA A 174 -6.85 15.11 -8.71
CA ALA A 174 -6.17 16.34 -9.08
C ALA A 174 -5.48 16.24 -10.44
N ASP A 175 -5.40 17.36 -11.15
CA ASP A 175 -4.61 17.47 -12.38
C ASP A 175 -3.10 17.44 -12.06
N ASP A 176 -2.71 18.07 -10.95
CA ASP A 176 -1.38 17.92 -10.35
C ASP A 176 -1.51 17.26 -8.96
N PRO A 177 -1.42 15.92 -8.89
CA PRO A 177 -1.52 15.20 -7.64
C PRO A 177 -0.33 15.45 -6.70
N ARG A 178 0.83 15.87 -7.23
CA ARG A 178 2.00 16.20 -6.41
C ARG A 178 1.78 17.50 -5.63
N ALA A 179 1.37 18.57 -6.31
CA ALA A 179 1.07 19.85 -5.67
C ALA A 179 -0.11 19.73 -4.69
N THR A 180 -1.18 19.02 -5.09
CA THR A 180 -2.36 18.83 -4.23
C THR A 180 -2.04 18.00 -3.00
N SER A 181 -1.32 16.89 -3.14
CA SER A 181 -0.92 16.06 -1.99
C SER A 181 0.02 16.80 -1.03
N GLU A 182 0.86 17.69 -1.54
CA GLU A 182 1.70 18.56 -0.72
C GLU A 182 0.85 19.55 0.09
N ALA A 183 -0.12 20.20 -0.54
CA ALA A 183 -1.04 21.11 0.16
C ALA A 183 -1.80 20.37 1.29
N ARG A 184 -2.35 19.19 1.01
CA ARG A 184 -3.01 18.34 2.00
C ARG A 184 -2.08 17.89 3.12
N MET A 185 -0.82 17.58 2.80
CA MET A 185 0.18 17.27 3.81
C MET A 185 0.43 18.43 4.75
N ARG A 186 0.55 19.66 4.23
CA ARG A 186 0.72 20.87 5.03
C ARG A 186 -0.47 21.11 5.97
N GLU A 187 -1.68 20.91 5.49
CA GLU A 187 -2.90 21.00 6.30
C GLU A 187 -2.86 20.01 7.47
N LEU A 188 -2.52 18.73 7.21
CA LEU A 188 -2.44 17.72 8.26
C LEU A 188 -1.27 17.97 9.24
N ALA A 189 -0.15 18.46 8.74
CA ALA A 189 1.03 18.77 9.56
C ALA A 189 0.81 19.97 10.51
N ALA A 190 -0.13 20.87 10.17
CA ALA A 190 -0.50 22.01 11.00
C ALA A 190 -1.41 21.62 12.19
N LEU A 191 -1.96 20.41 12.21
CA LEU A 191 -2.79 19.94 13.31
C LEU A 191 -1.98 19.70 14.59
N PRO A 192 -2.56 19.90 15.79
CA PRO A 192 -1.91 19.58 17.04
C PRO A 192 -1.48 18.11 17.09
N ARG A 193 -0.15 17.88 17.12
CA ARG A 193 0.45 16.56 16.94
C ARG A 193 -0.09 15.51 17.91
N GLU A 194 -0.17 15.84 19.19
CA GLU A 194 -0.62 14.88 20.22
C GLU A 194 -2.07 14.43 19.99
N ALA A 195 -2.95 15.39 19.72
CA ALA A 195 -4.35 15.12 19.43
C ALA A 195 -4.50 14.28 18.15
N TYR A 196 -3.73 14.62 17.09
CA TYR A 196 -3.74 13.88 15.84
C TYR A 196 -3.29 12.42 16.06
N VAL A 197 -2.16 12.20 16.72
CA VAL A 197 -1.61 10.85 16.97
C VAL A 197 -2.56 10.02 17.83
N ALA A 198 -3.12 10.60 18.91
CA ALA A 198 -4.05 9.89 19.79
C ALA A 198 -5.33 9.49 19.03
N THR A 199 -5.91 10.41 18.26
CA THR A 199 -7.14 10.16 17.48
C THR A 199 -6.90 9.12 16.39
N LYS A 200 -5.80 9.25 15.63
CA LYS A 200 -5.43 8.27 14.59
C LYS A 200 -5.25 6.87 15.19
N ARG A 201 -4.56 6.77 16.32
CA ARG A 201 -4.37 5.49 17.03
C ARG A 201 -5.72 4.88 17.45
N ALA A 202 -6.62 5.67 18.01
CA ALA A 202 -7.95 5.21 18.41
C ALA A 202 -8.77 4.71 17.22
N LEU A 203 -8.77 5.44 16.11
CA LEU A 203 -9.48 5.06 14.87
C LEU A 203 -8.97 3.74 14.27
N ARG A 204 -7.68 3.43 14.44
CA ARG A 204 -7.01 2.26 13.83
C ARG A 204 -6.80 1.09 14.80
N ALA A 205 -7.22 1.27 16.05
CA ALA A 205 -7.01 0.26 17.09
C ALA A 205 -7.61 -1.10 16.69
N GLY A 206 -6.84 -2.18 16.91
CA GLY A 206 -7.28 -3.55 16.66
C GLY A 206 -7.19 -4.03 15.21
N VAL A 207 -6.93 -3.13 14.24
CA VAL A 207 -6.94 -3.54 12.80
C VAL A 207 -5.74 -4.45 12.47
N THR A 208 -4.55 -4.10 12.93
CA THR A 208 -3.30 -4.84 12.65
C THR A 208 -2.89 -5.80 13.76
N THR A 209 -3.66 -5.86 14.85
CA THR A 209 -3.40 -6.74 16.00
C THR A 209 -4.35 -7.92 16.01
N PHE A 210 -3.87 -9.07 16.50
CA PHE A 210 -4.59 -10.34 16.52
C PHE A 210 -4.57 -10.92 17.93
N ALA A 211 -5.56 -11.74 18.25
CA ALA A 211 -5.51 -12.55 19.45
C ALA A 211 -4.34 -13.58 19.39
N PRO A 212 -3.84 -14.05 20.54
CA PRO A 212 -2.78 -15.07 20.56
C PRO A 212 -3.14 -16.29 19.69
N GLY A 213 -2.24 -16.66 18.77
CA GLY A 213 -2.41 -17.81 17.86
C GLY A 213 -3.33 -17.57 16.65
N GLU A 214 -4.09 -16.47 16.61
CA GLU A 214 -4.99 -16.15 15.49
C GLU A 214 -4.20 -15.82 14.22
N TYR A 215 -3.18 -14.97 14.34
CA TYR A 215 -2.33 -14.58 13.21
C TYR A 215 -1.59 -15.78 12.62
N GLU A 216 -0.95 -16.58 13.45
CA GLU A 216 -0.21 -17.78 13.05
C GLU A 216 -1.14 -18.80 12.38
N SER A 217 -2.38 -18.95 12.88
CA SER A 217 -3.38 -19.83 12.27
C SER A 217 -3.80 -19.34 10.89
N ALA A 218 -4.06 -18.04 10.75
CA ALA A 218 -4.39 -17.44 9.46
C ALA A 218 -3.24 -17.56 8.46
N MET A 219 -2.00 -17.29 8.89
CA MET A 219 -0.80 -17.45 8.04
C MET A 219 -0.62 -18.88 7.58
N ARG A 220 -0.76 -19.88 8.47
CA ARG A 220 -0.69 -21.31 8.09
C ARG A 220 -1.72 -21.69 7.03
N ALA A 221 -2.89 -21.07 7.02
CA ALA A 221 -3.92 -21.34 6.03
C ALA A 221 -3.58 -20.79 4.63
N ILE A 222 -2.93 -19.62 4.55
CA ILE A 222 -2.66 -18.96 3.27
C ILE A 222 -1.31 -19.32 2.64
N LEU A 223 -0.29 -19.62 3.45
CA LEU A 223 1.07 -19.87 2.95
C LEU A 223 1.16 -21.00 1.91
N PRO A 224 0.42 -22.12 2.02
CA PRO A 224 0.40 -23.14 0.97
C PRO A 224 -0.09 -22.62 -0.38
N VAL A 225 -1.06 -21.69 -0.40
CA VAL A 225 -1.54 -21.06 -1.63
C VAL A 225 -0.45 -20.20 -2.25
N TRP A 226 0.22 -19.37 -1.44
CA TRP A 226 1.31 -18.50 -1.90
C TRP A 226 2.54 -19.28 -2.42
N ALA A 227 2.84 -20.42 -1.82
CA ALA A 227 3.96 -21.30 -2.22
C ALA A 227 3.61 -22.27 -3.35
N GLY A 228 2.36 -22.33 -3.79
CA GLY A 228 1.88 -23.24 -4.81
C GLY A 228 2.42 -22.92 -6.21
N ASP A 229 2.61 -23.95 -7.03
CA ASP A 229 3.10 -23.80 -8.41
C ASP A 229 2.15 -22.98 -9.29
N ASP A 230 0.84 -23.01 -9.03
CA ASP A 230 -0.14 -22.20 -9.73
C ASP A 230 0.15 -20.69 -9.61
N ILE A 231 0.56 -20.21 -8.44
CA ILE A 231 0.93 -18.80 -8.24
C ILE A 231 2.17 -18.46 -9.03
N LYS A 232 3.20 -19.32 -9.00
CA LYS A 232 4.43 -19.14 -9.79
C LYS A 232 4.13 -19.07 -11.29
N GLN A 233 3.31 -19.97 -11.79
CA GLN A 233 2.91 -19.98 -13.20
C GLN A 233 2.12 -18.72 -13.60
N ARG A 234 1.18 -18.30 -12.78
CA ARG A 234 0.40 -17.06 -13.01
C ARG A 234 1.28 -15.81 -12.94
N ALA A 235 2.22 -15.75 -11.99
CA ALA A 235 3.20 -14.67 -11.90
C ALA A 235 4.04 -14.59 -13.18
N LEU A 236 4.60 -15.70 -13.64
CA LEU A 236 5.39 -15.78 -14.88
C LEU A 236 4.57 -15.42 -16.13
N ALA A 237 3.30 -15.82 -16.21
CA ALA A 237 2.41 -15.49 -17.33
C ALA A 237 2.13 -13.98 -17.41
N ARG A 238 2.07 -13.28 -16.28
CA ARG A 238 1.89 -11.82 -16.23
C ARG A 238 3.12 -11.04 -16.69
N LEU A 239 4.31 -11.57 -16.47
CA LEU A 239 5.59 -10.96 -16.90
C LEU A 239 5.80 -11.00 -18.42
N LYS A 240 5.05 -11.85 -19.16
CA LYS A 240 5.14 -11.98 -20.62
C LYS A 240 4.19 -11.04 -21.38
N LYS A 241 3.33 -10.32 -20.67
CA LYS A 241 2.38 -9.32 -21.21
C LYS A 241 2.84 -7.90 -20.91
#